data_a46a5e57ab51e297ad5352043699fb7a
#
_entry.id   a46a5e57ab51e297ad5352043699fb7a
#
_cell.length_a   1.000
_cell.length_b   1.000
_cell.length_c   1.000
_cell.angle_alpha   90.00
_cell.angle_beta   90.00
_cell.angle_gamma   90.00
#
_symmetry.space_group_name_H-M   'P 1'
#
loop_
_entity.id
_entity.type
_entity.pdbx_description
1 polymer ?
#
loop_
_entity_poly.entity_id
_entity_poly.type
_entity_poly.pdbx_seq_one_letter_code
_entity_poly.pdbx_strand_id
1 'polypeptide(L)'
;MKLYIYEHCPFSARVRFVAGMLNIQLDVINIAYDDESTTTNLIGAKQVPLLIKDDGEAMAESLDIINYFLELASSSENSQPSKPVLDWQKQAFLPLQKVGYPRWSNMTLPEFATETAKQAWRAKKETEALNFEALINDTPAIAKEVAALIEQTKPLLNLSSEKQTSLVDQAIMFSILRGFFSAPEVQWDP
;
A
#
# COMPACT_ATOMS: atom_id res chain seq x y z
N MET A 1 -15.18 -14.10 -0.74
CA MET A 1 -14.77 -12.98 0.17
C MET A 1 -14.76 -11.67 -0.61
N LYS A 2 -15.09 -10.52 0.06
CA LYS A 2 -15.05 -9.17 -0.55
C LYS A 2 -13.95 -8.36 0.11
N LEU A 3 -13.15 -7.64 -0.70
CA LEU A 3 -12.06 -6.80 -0.22
C LEU A 3 -12.27 -5.35 -0.67
N TYR A 4 -12.58 -4.46 0.27
CA TYR A 4 -12.69 -3.02 0.04
C TYR A 4 -11.32 -2.36 0.09
N ILE A 5 -11.00 -1.56 -0.93
CA ILE A 5 -9.67 -0.97 -1.12
C ILE A 5 -9.71 0.48 -1.64
N TYR A 6 -8.57 1.16 -1.52
CA TYR A 6 -8.11 2.18 -2.47
C TYR A 6 -6.96 1.60 -3.30
N GLU A 7 -6.96 1.87 -4.60
CA GLU A 7 -5.93 1.35 -5.50
C GLU A 7 -4.53 1.88 -5.14
N HIS A 8 -4.40 3.16 -4.76
CA HIS A 8 -3.12 3.73 -4.33
C HIS A 8 -2.61 3.20 -2.99
N CYS A 9 -3.48 2.62 -2.16
CA CYS A 9 -3.13 2.29 -0.77
C CYS A 9 -2.11 1.15 -0.69
N PRO A 10 -0.93 1.34 -0.07
CA PRO A 10 0.08 0.29 0.04
C PRO A 10 -0.41 -0.88 0.90
N PHE A 11 -1.23 -0.62 1.92
CA PHE A 11 -1.81 -1.67 2.76
C PHE A 11 -2.79 -2.56 1.99
N SER A 12 -3.59 -1.98 1.07
CA SER A 12 -4.45 -2.73 0.15
C SER A 12 -3.63 -3.52 -0.87
N ALA A 13 -2.56 -2.93 -1.38
CA ALA A 13 -1.69 -3.58 -2.36
C ALA A 13 -1.02 -4.84 -1.80
N ARG A 14 -0.53 -4.82 -0.54
CA ARG A 14 0.11 -6.00 0.07
C ARG A 14 -0.87 -7.16 0.28
N VAL A 15 -2.10 -6.87 0.66
CA VAL A 15 -3.16 -7.89 0.82
C VAL A 15 -3.47 -8.54 -0.53
N ARG A 16 -3.64 -7.75 -1.59
CA ARG A 16 -3.88 -8.26 -2.94
C ARG A 16 -2.70 -9.07 -3.47
N PHE A 17 -1.47 -8.65 -3.18
CA PHE A 17 -0.26 -9.38 -3.57
C PHE A 17 -0.26 -10.79 -2.97
N VAL A 18 -0.49 -10.90 -1.66
CA VAL A 18 -0.53 -12.21 -0.98
C VAL A 18 -1.70 -13.07 -1.48
N ALA A 19 -2.89 -12.49 -1.67
CA ALA A 19 -4.02 -13.21 -2.22
C ALA A 19 -3.70 -13.79 -3.61
N GLY A 20 -3.04 -13.01 -4.48
CA GLY A 20 -2.59 -13.48 -5.80
C GLY A 20 -1.58 -14.61 -5.71
N MET A 21 -0.58 -14.51 -4.84
CA MET A 21 0.45 -15.54 -4.63
C MET A 21 -0.12 -16.87 -4.09
N LEU A 22 -1.18 -16.78 -3.29
CA LEU A 22 -1.86 -17.94 -2.70
C LEU A 22 -3.07 -18.43 -3.52
N ASN A 23 -3.34 -17.81 -4.69
CA ASN A 23 -4.51 -18.10 -5.54
C ASN A 23 -5.86 -17.93 -4.82
N ILE A 24 -5.95 -17.01 -3.86
CA ILE A 24 -7.18 -16.69 -3.14
C ILE A 24 -8.03 -15.77 -3.99
N GLN A 25 -9.26 -16.19 -4.27
CA GLN A 25 -10.21 -15.43 -5.06
C GLN A 25 -10.87 -14.34 -4.20
N LEU A 26 -10.80 -13.10 -4.66
CA LEU A 26 -11.37 -11.93 -4.00
C LEU A 26 -12.28 -11.17 -4.96
N ASP A 27 -13.44 -10.77 -4.47
CA ASP A 27 -14.25 -9.72 -5.08
C ASP A 27 -13.70 -8.37 -4.58
N VAL A 28 -12.88 -7.72 -5.44
CA VAL A 28 -12.19 -6.47 -5.08
C VAL A 28 -13.08 -5.28 -5.38
N ILE A 29 -13.39 -4.50 -4.36
CA ILE A 29 -14.30 -3.35 -4.42
C ILE A 29 -13.49 -2.07 -4.14
N ASN A 30 -13.34 -1.25 -5.18
CA ASN A 30 -12.79 0.09 -5.01
C ASN A 30 -13.89 1.01 -4.48
N ILE A 31 -13.63 1.70 -3.37
CA ILE A 31 -14.53 2.71 -2.82
C ILE A 31 -14.00 4.11 -3.10
N ALA A 32 -14.90 5.10 -3.22
CA ALA A 32 -14.50 6.48 -3.42
C ALA A 32 -13.76 7.03 -2.20
N TYR A 33 -12.79 7.93 -2.42
CA TYR A 33 -12.00 8.45 -1.29
C TYR A 33 -12.84 9.30 -0.32
N ASP A 34 -13.89 9.93 -0.81
CA ASP A 34 -14.88 10.70 -0.01
C ASP A 34 -16.04 9.86 0.51
N ASP A 35 -16.06 8.54 0.28
CA ASP A 35 -17.04 7.64 0.89
C ASP A 35 -16.73 7.47 2.39
N GLU A 36 -17.56 8.11 3.22
CA GLU A 36 -17.47 8.02 4.68
C GLU A 36 -18.35 6.90 5.25
N SER A 37 -19.19 6.28 4.44
CA SER A 37 -20.25 5.38 4.91
C SER A 37 -19.92 3.90 4.78
N THR A 38 -19.36 3.48 3.66
CA THR A 38 -19.21 2.05 3.34
C THR A 38 -18.47 1.28 4.43
N THR A 39 -17.24 1.65 4.75
CA THR A 39 -16.47 0.93 5.79
C THR A 39 -16.92 1.31 7.20
N THR A 40 -17.35 2.55 7.42
CA THR A 40 -17.84 2.98 8.74
C THR A 40 -19.10 2.23 9.17
N ASN A 41 -20.02 1.92 8.25
CA ASN A 41 -21.20 1.12 8.54
C ASN A 41 -20.85 -0.35 8.87
N LEU A 42 -19.72 -0.85 8.37
CA LEU A 42 -19.28 -2.24 8.58
C LEU A 42 -18.47 -2.42 9.86
N ILE A 43 -17.58 -1.48 10.18
CA ILE A 43 -16.62 -1.63 11.30
C ILE A 43 -16.53 -0.39 12.21
N GLY A 44 -17.38 0.62 12.02
CA GLY A 44 -17.35 1.85 12.81
C GLY A 44 -16.19 2.81 12.46
N ALA A 45 -15.42 2.54 11.41
CA ALA A 45 -14.26 3.34 11.01
C ALA A 45 -14.11 3.41 9.48
N LYS A 46 -13.63 4.56 8.98
CA LYS A 46 -13.20 4.70 7.58
C LYS A 46 -11.80 4.13 7.41
N GLN A 47 -11.71 2.87 7.03
CA GLN A 47 -10.44 2.15 6.91
C GLN A 47 -10.43 1.20 5.72
N VAL A 48 -9.31 1.14 5.01
CA VAL A 48 -8.97 0.13 4.01
C VAL A 48 -7.52 -0.36 4.23
N PRO A 49 -7.20 -1.62 3.87
CA PRO A 49 -8.09 -2.65 3.36
C PRO A 49 -9.10 -3.12 4.41
N LEU A 50 -10.29 -3.52 3.95
CA LEU A 50 -11.29 -4.17 4.77
C LEU A 50 -11.77 -5.43 4.06
N LEU A 51 -11.57 -6.58 4.68
CA LEU A 51 -12.04 -7.88 4.20
C LEU A 51 -13.38 -8.23 4.85
N ILE A 52 -14.34 -8.65 4.02
CA ILE A 52 -15.53 -9.37 4.49
C ILE A 52 -15.35 -10.84 4.10
N LYS A 53 -15.25 -11.70 5.10
CA LYS A 53 -15.11 -13.15 4.94
C LYS A 53 -16.39 -13.77 4.39
N ASP A 54 -16.34 -15.05 4.02
CA ASP A 54 -17.51 -15.75 3.46
C ASP A 54 -18.62 -16.00 4.53
N ASP A 55 -18.26 -16.01 5.81
CA ASP A 55 -19.20 -16.07 6.92
C ASP A 55 -19.82 -14.71 7.30
N GLY A 56 -19.39 -13.62 6.62
CA GLY A 56 -19.84 -12.26 6.85
C GLY A 56 -19.04 -11.48 7.91
N GLU A 57 -18.07 -12.10 8.59
CA GLU A 57 -17.20 -11.40 9.54
C GLU A 57 -16.32 -10.38 8.82
N ALA A 58 -16.20 -9.17 9.39
CA ALA A 58 -15.34 -8.12 8.91
C ALA A 58 -13.96 -8.17 9.57
N MET A 59 -12.91 -8.04 8.78
CA MET A 59 -11.53 -8.01 9.24
C MET A 59 -10.79 -6.82 8.65
N ALA A 60 -10.27 -5.94 9.50
CA ALA A 60 -9.37 -4.85 9.17
C ALA A 60 -7.91 -5.26 9.50
N GLU A 61 -6.97 -4.34 9.29
CA GLU A 61 -5.52 -4.51 9.43
C GLU A 61 -4.91 -5.48 8.42
N SER A 62 -4.05 -4.92 7.58
CA SER A 62 -3.50 -5.65 6.43
C SER A 62 -2.69 -6.89 6.80
N LEU A 63 -1.99 -6.89 7.94
CA LEU A 63 -1.22 -8.04 8.40
C LEU A 63 -2.13 -9.14 8.96
N ASP A 64 -3.23 -8.78 9.62
CA ASP A 64 -4.20 -9.76 10.12
C ASP A 64 -4.91 -10.44 8.95
N ILE A 65 -5.28 -9.67 7.91
CA ILE A 65 -5.85 -10.24 6.67
C ILE A 65 -4.85 -11.17 5.99
N ILE A 66 -3.57 -10.80 5.92
CA ILE A 66 -2.52 -11.64 5.36
C ILE A 66 -2.37 -12.93 6.17
N ASN A 67 -2.35 -12.86 7.49
CA ASN A 67 -2.28 -14.02 8.36
C ASN A 67 -3.47 -14.97 8.13
N TYR A 68 -4.67 -14.42 8.05
CA TYR A 68 -5.85 -15.19 7.71
C TYR A 68 -5.72 -15.91 6.34
N PHE A 69 -5.14 -15.25 5.34
CA PHE A 69 -4.93 -15.89 4.03
C PHE A 69 -3.88 -17.00 4.08
N LEU A 70 -2.81 -16.85 4.86
CA LEU A 70 -1.81 -17.89 5.07
C LEU A 70 -2.43 -19.12 5.75
N GLU A 71 -3.25 -18.91 6.75
CA GLU A 71 -3.99 -19.99 7.45
C GLU A 71 -4.96 -20.69 6.49
N LEU A 72 -5.75 -19.94 5.73
CA LEU A 72 -6.72 -20.47 4.76
C LEU A 72 -6.04 -21.33 3.68
N ALA A 73 -4.85 -20.93 3.24
CA ALA A 73 -4.05 -21.67 2.29
C ALA A 73 -3.23 -22.82 2.92
N SER A 74 -3.33 -23.04 4.22
CA SER A 74 -2.48 -23.99 4.99
C SER A 74 -0.98 -23.78 4.70
N SER A 75 -0.57 -22.52 4.54
CA SER A 75 0.80 -22.16 4.21
C SER A 75 1.72 -22.35 5.43
N SER A 76 2.91 -22.88 5.19
CA SER A 76 3.99 -22.95 6.19
C SER A 76 4.84 -21.68 6.27
N GLU A 77 4.49 -20.66 5.50
CA GLU A 77 5.19 -19.37 5.49
C GLU A 77 5.14 -18.68 6.86
N ASN A 78 6.21 -17.95 7.18
CA ASN A 78 6.23 -17.14 8.39
C ASN A 78 5.20 -15.99 8.27
N SER A 79 4.28 -15.92 9.20
CA SER A 79 3.23 -14.91 9.28
C SER A 79 3.70 -13.56 9.83
N GLN A 80 4.90 -13.51 10.41
CA GLN A 80 5.43 -12.29 11.00
C GLN A 80 6.47 -11.63 10.07
N PRO A 81 6.36 -10.32 9.82
CA PRO A 81 7.37 -9.60 9.08
C PRO A 81 8.70 -9.55 9.85
N SER A 82 9.79 -9.59 9.10
CA SER A 82 11.12 -9.47 9.70
C SER A 82 11.40 -8.03 10.16
N LYS A 83 12.20 -7.92 11.23
CA LYS A 83 12.60 -6.60 11.74
C LYS A 83 13.31 -5.73 10.69
N PRO A 84 14.25 -6.24 9.87
CA PRO A 84 14.89 -5.44 8.84
C PRO A 84 13.91 -4.84 7.83
N VAL A 85 12.88 -5.59 7.41
CA VAL A 85 11.84 -5.11 6.49
C VAL A 85 10.94 -4.08 7.15
N LEU A 86 10.57 -4.26 8.42
CA LEU A 86 9.80 -3.26 9.16
C LEU A 86 10.59 -1.95 9.36
N ASP A 87 11.88 -2.04 9.69
CA ASP A 87 12.74 -0.86 9.84
C ASP A 87 12.88 -0.12 8.49
N TRP A 88 13.04 -0.84 7.39
CA TRP A 88 13.05 -0.27 6.05
C TRP A 88 11.70 0.39 5.69
N GLN A 89 10.58 -0.30 5.91
CA GLN A 89 9.24 0.25 5.69
C GLN A 89 9.04 1.57 6.43
N LYS A 90 9.47 1.62 7.70
CA LYS A 90 9.36 2.84 8.51
C LYS A 90 10.13 4.01 7.90
N GLN A 91 11.32 3.76 7.35
CA GLN A 91 12.12 4.78 6.66
C GLN A 91 11.50 5.19 5.34
N ALA A 92 10.94 4.22 4.58
CA ALA A 92 10.39 4.44 3.24
C ALA A 92 9.00 5.13 3.25
N PHE A 93 8.30 5.13 4.39
CA PHE A 93 6.89 5.57 4.42
C PHE A 93 6.73 7.07 4.20
N LEU A 94 7.55 7.92 4.80
CA LEU A 94 7.52 9.35 4.55
C LEU A 94 7.94 9.71 3.13
N PRO A 95 9.03 9.18 2.55
CA PRO A 95 9.34 9.34 1.14
C PRO A 95 8.21 8.89 0.20
N LEU A 96 7.52 7.79 0.52
CA LEU A 96 6.34 7.35 -0.23
C LEU A 96 5.22 8.41 -0.23
N GLN A 97 4.97 9.03 0.93
CA GLN A 97 3.99 10.11 1.04
C GLN A 97 4.43 11.34 0.22
N LYS A 98 5.69 11.72 0.30
CA LYS A 98 6.24 12.86 -0.48
C LYS A 98 6.09 12.65 -1.99
N VAL A 99 6.33 11.44 -2.48
CA VAL A 99 6.17 11.09 -3.90
C VAL A 99 4.71 10.97 -4.29
N GLY A 100 3.93 10.23 -3.52
CA GLY A 100 2.59 9.78 -3.89
C GLY A 100 1.50 10.82 -3.63
N TYR A 101 1.50 11.47 -2.47
CA TYR A 101 0.39 12.34 -2.05
C TYR A 101 0.06 13.46 -3.04
N PRO A 102 1.05 14.19 -3.60
CA PRO A 102 0.76 15.25 -4.57
C PRO A 102 0.33 14.71 -5.95
N ARG A 103 0.46 13.39 -6.21
CA ARG A 103 0.25 12.81 -7.53
C ARG A 103 -0.97 11.89 -7.61
N TRP A 104 -1.24 11.08 -6.58
CA TRP A 104 -2.23 10.00 -6.66
C TRP A 104 -3.63 10.50 -7.00
N SER A 105 -4.08 11.63 -6.46
CA SER A 105 -5.40 12.18 -6.77
C SER A 105 -5.55 12.72 -8.20
N ASN A 106 -4.43 12.91 -8.91
CA ASN A 106 -4.42 13.32 -10.31
C ASN A 106 -4.27 12.14 -11.28
N MET A 107 -4.05 10.93 -10.78
CA MET A 107 -4.05 9.71 -11.58
C MET A 107 -5.48 9.24 -11.84
N THR A 108 -5.66 8.45 -12.92
CA THR A 108 -6.95 7.83 -13.24
C THR A 108 -7.18 6.62 -12.33
N LEU A 109 -7.38 6.87 -11.04
CA LEU A 109 -7.64 5.83 -10.03
C LEU A 109 -9.13 5.85 -9.65
N PRO A 110 -9.75 4.67 -9.43
CA PRO A 110 -11.19 4.57 -9.15
C PRO A 110 -11.65 5.41 -7.97
N GLU A 111 -10.87 5.46 -6.89
CA GLU A 111 -11.19 6.23 -5.69
C GLU A 111 -11.16 7.75 -5.89
N PHE A 112 -10.57 8.24 -6.96
CA PHE A 112 -10.46 9.65 -7.32
C PHE A 112 -11.25 10.00 -8.59
N ALA A 113 -12.30 9.23 -8.90
CA ALA A 113 -13.12 9.44 -10.08
C ALA A 113 -13.91 10.76 -10.06
N THR A 114 -14.11 11.37 -8.88
CA THR A 114 -14.85 12.62 -8.69
C THR A 114 -13.97 13.74 -8.17
N GLU A 115 -14.33 14.98 -8.47
CA GLU A 115 -13.62 16.15 -7.93
C GLU A 115 -13.78 16.26 -6.40
N THR A 116 -14.92 15.83 -5.84
CA THR A 116 -15.13 15.80 -4.39
C THR A 116 -14.17 14.85 -3.70
N ALA A 117 -13.90 13.68 -4.28
CA ALA A 117 -12.92 12.73 -3.76
C ALA A 117 -11.49 13.29 -3.79
N LYS A 118 -11.10 13.98 -4.88
CA LYS A 118 -9.79 14.65 -5.00
C LYS A 118 -9.63 15.77 -3.97
N GLN A 119 -10.68 16.59 -3.79
CA GLN A 119 -10.68 17.65 -2.79
C GLN A 119 -10.60 17.10 -1.36
N ALA A 120 -11.34 16.03 -1.05
CA ALA A 120 -11.28 15.35 0.24
C ALA A 120 -9.87 14.78 0.51
N TRP A 121 -9.21 14.21 -0.51
CA TRP A 121 -7.82 13.79 -0.42
C TRP A 121 -6.89 14.95 -0.07
N ARG A 122 -6.95 16.02 -0.85
CA ARG A 122 -6.11 17.20 -0.66
C ARG A 122 -6.31 17.79 0.73
N ALA A 123 -7.55 18.02 1.13
CA ALA A 123 -7.90 18.57 2.44
C ALA A 123 -7.36 17.72 3.61
N LYS A 124 -7.26 16.39 3.43
CA LYS A 124 -6.79 15.47 4.48
C LYS A 124 -5.28 15.26 4.48
N LYS A 125 -4.63 15.34 3.31
CA LYS A 125 -3.23 14.91 3.14
C LYS A 125 -2.25 16.05 2.91
N GLU A 126 -2.70 17.18 2.38
CA GLU A 126 -1.86 18.36 2.27
C GLU A 126 -1.75 19.06 3.62
N THR A 127 -0.53 19.26 4.06
CA THR A 127 -0.18 19.95 5.30
C THR A 127 0.98 20.89 5.03
N GLU A 128 1.37 21.74 6.00
CA GLU A 128 2.56 22.56 5.88
C GLU A 128 3.82 21.72 5.58
N ALA A 129 3.97 20.58 6.28
CA ALA A 129 5.11 19.67 6.08
C ALA A 129 5.01 18.82 4.80
N LEU A 130 3.82 18.65 4.25
CA LEU A 130 3.55 17.91 3.01
C LEU A 130 2.80 18.81 2.03
N ASN A 131 3.37 20.00 1.75
CA ASN A 131 2.82 20.92 0.75
C ASN A 131 3.01 20.34 -0.65
N PHE A 132 1.91 20.11 -1.37
CA PHE A 132 1.95 19.36 -2.63
C PHE A 132 2.74 20.08 -3.73
N GLU A 133 2.64 21.39 -3.82
CA GLU A 133 3.40 22.16 -4.81
C GLU A 133 4.90 22.12 -4.51
N ALA A 134 5.28 22.33 -3.26
CA ALA A 134 6.68 22.24 -2.84
C ALA A 134 7.27 20.84 -3.09
N LEU A 135 6.51 19.76 -2.81
CA LEU A 135 6.94 18.37 -3.06
C LEU A 135 7.09 18.07 -4.56
N ILE A 136 6.23 18.62 -5.41
CA ILE A 136 6.38 18.50 -6.87
C ILE A 136 7.67 19.19 -7.33
N ASN A 137 7.93 20.42 -6.85
CA ASN A 137 9.14 21.17 -7.18
C ASN A 137 10.43 20.49 -6.67
N ASP A 138 10.37 19.80 -5.53
CA ASP A 138 11.50 19.08 -4.92
C ASP A 138 11.64 17.62 -5.41
N THR A 139 10.90 17.23 -6.44
CA THR A 139 10.90 15.87 -6.99
C THR A 139 12.31 15.29 -7.22
N PRO A 140 13.30 16.02 -7.79
CA PRO A 140 14.64 15.45 -8.01
C PRO A 140 15.35 15.05 -6.71
N ALA A 141 15.21 15.84 -5.65
CA ALA A 141 15.83 15.51 -4.34
C ALA A 141 15.10 14.30 -3.69
N ILE A 142 13.78 14.28 -3.76
CA ILE A 142 12.96 13.16 -3.25
C ILE A 142 13.28 11.87 -4.03
N ALA A 143 13.42 11.94 -5.35
CA ALA A 143 13.77 10.78 -6.18
C ALA A 143 15.14 10.21 -5.77
N LYS A 144 16.12 11.04 -5.46
CA LYS A 144 17.44 10.60 -4.96
C LYS A 144 17.33 9.92 -3.59
N GLU A 145 16.51 10.45 -2.67
CA GLU A 145 16.21 9.85 -1.37
C GLU A 145 15.58 8.44 -1.57
N VAL A 146 14.61 8.34 -2.46
CA VAL A 146 13.92 7.09 -2.77
C VAL A 146 14.84 6.08 -3.47
N ALA A 147 15.70 6.51 -4.39
CA ALA A 147 16.67 5.63 -5.04
C ALA A 147 17.57 4.92 -4.02
N ALA A 148 18.03 5.62 -2.99
CA ALA A 148 18.80 5.02 -1.89
C ALA A 148 17.99 3.96 -1.11
N LEU A 149 16.69 4.19 -0.91
CA LEU A 149 15.80 3.23 -0.27
C LEU A 149 15.54 1.99 -1.14
N ILE A 150 15.42 2.17 -2.45
CA ILE A 150 15.29 1.07 -3.41
C ILE A 150 16.53 0.18 -3.36
N GLU A 151 17.75 0.75 -3.36
CA GLU A 151 18.98 -0.01 -3.25
C GLU A 151 19.05 -0.86 -1.96
N GLN A 152 18.51 -0.36 -0.84
CA GLN A 152 18.44 -1.10 0.41
C GLN A 152 17.54 -2.33 0.35
N THR A 153 16.65 -2.46 -0.64
CA THR A 153 15.83 -3.67 -0.78
C THR A 153 16.59 -4.86 -1.34
N LYS A 154 17.68 -4.65 -2.08
CA LYS A 154 18.46 -5.73 -2.71
C LYS A 154 18.90 -6.81 -1.72
N PRO A 155 19.55 -6.48 -0.59
CA PRO A 155 19.91 -7.48 0.41
C PRO A 155 18.70 -8.05 1.15
N LEU A 156 17.58 -7.30 1.27
CA LEU A 156 16.38 -7.78 1.94
C LEU A 156 15.61 -8.81 1.11
N LEU A 157 15.68 -8.71 -0.22
CA LEU A 157 15.06 -9.65 -1.14
C LEU A 157 15.78 -11.00 -1.22
N ASN A 158 17.01 -11.10 -0.73
CA ASN A 158 17.83 -12.34 -0.71
C ASN A 158 17.83 -13.10 -2.04
N LEU A 159 17.86 -12.39 -3.18
CA LEU A 159 17.72 -12.96 -4.52
C LEU A 159 18.82 -13.99 -4.87
N SER A 160 19.92 -14.02 -4.12
CA SER A 160 21.06 -14.91 -4.33
C SER A 160 21.22 -16.00 -3.27
N SER A 161 20.32 -16.09 -2.29
CA SER A 161 20.41 -17.06 -1.19
C SER A 161 19.44 -18.23 -1.38
N GLU A 162 19.78 -19.40 -0.81
CA GLU A 162 18.88 -20.56 -0.76
C GLU A 162 17.63 -20.31 0.12
N LYS A 163 17.73 -19.34 1.05
CA LYS A 163 16.62 -18.94 1.91
C LYS A 163 15.89 -17.77 1.27
N GLN A 164 14.73 -18.04 0.70
CA GLN A 164 13.85 -17.02 0.14
C GLN A 164 13.33 -16.08 1.23
N THR A 165 13.15 -14.82 0.86
CA THR A 165 12.43 -13.82 1.67
C THR A 165 10.98 -14.28 1.88
N SER A 166 10.45 -14.17 3.10
CA SER A 166 9.08 -14.58 3.40
C SER A 166 8.06 -13.83 2.54
N LEU A 167 6.91 -14.48 2.28
CA LEU A 167 5.84 -13.87 1.47
C LEU A 167 5.34 -12.55 2.09
N VAL A 168 5.31 -12.46 3.44
CA VAL A 168 4.91 -11.24 4.16
C VAL A 168 5.90 -10.11 3.92
N ASP A 169 7.20 -10.40 4.01
CA ASP A 169 8.26 -9.41 3.74
C ASP A 169 8.22 -8.93 2.29
N GLN A 170 8.05 -9.86 1.34
CA GLN A 170 7.88 -9.53 -0.08
C GLN A 170 6.68 -8.61 -0.29
N ALA A 171 5.54 -8.90 0.34
CA ALA A 171 4.31 -8.10 0.23
C ALA A 171 4.49 -6.68 0.76
N ILE A 172 5.21 -6.52 1.88
CA ILE A 172 5.52 -5.21 2.44
C ILE A 172 6.40 -4.41 1.47
N MET A 173 7.50 -4.98 1.01
CA MET A 173 8.41 -4.31 0.07
C MET A 173 7.71 -3.99 -1.25
N PHE A 174 7.00 -4.97 -1.85
CA PHE A 174 6.21 -4.75 -3.07
C PHE A 174 5.27 -3.56 -2.93
N SER A 175 4.53 -3.47 -1.83
CA SER A 175 3.50 -2.44 -1.65
C SER A 175 4.07 -1.01 -1.63
N ILE A 176 5.25 -0.82 -1.07
CA ILE A 176 5.95 0.47 -1.03
C ILE A 176 6.62 0.76 -2.38
N LEU A 177 7.34 -0.21 -2.95
CA LEU A 177 7.99 -0.06 -4.26
C LEU A 177 6.97 0.23 -5.37
N ARG A 178 5.82 -0.46 -5.36
CA ARG A 178 4.70 -0.16 -6.26
C ARG A 178 4.28 1.30 -6.15
N GLY A 179 4.17 1.84 -4.94
CA GLY A 179 3.80 3.24 -4.71
C GLY A 179 4.84 4.22 -5.28
N PHE A 180 6.12 3.93 -5.15
CA PHE A 180 7.17 4.73 -5.77
C PHE A 180 7.09 4.70 -7.30
N PHE A 181 7.11 3.49 -7.88
CA PHE A 181 7.16 3.33 -9.33
C PHE A 181 5.87 3.69 -10.07
N SER A 182 4.73 3.72 -9.38
CA SER A 182 3.46 4.17 -9.97
C SER A 182 3.30 5.68 -10.02
N ALA A 183 4.16 6.44 -9.36
CA ALA A 183 4.08 7.90 -9.36
C ALA A 183 4.49 8.46 -10.73
N PRO A 184 3.59 9.19 -11.43
CA PRO A 184 3.92 9.76 -12.73
C PRO A 184 4.95 10.90 -12.61
N GLU A 185 5.66 11.16 -13.72
CA GLU A 185 6.59 12.29 -13.84
C GLU A 185 7.79 12.25 -12.89
N VAL A 186 8.06 11.12 -12.26
CA VAL A 186 9.29 10.91 -11.49
C VAL A 186 10.29 10.18 -12.36
N GLN A 187 11.45 10.81 -12.59
CA GLN A 187 12.57 10.17 -13.27
C GLN A 187 13.41 9.44 -12.23
N TRP A 188 13.51 8.13 -12.40
CA TRP A 188 14.36 7.28 -11.59
C TRP A 188 15.70 7.12 -12.32
N ASP A 189 16.79 7.53 -11.68
CA ASP A 189 18.12 7.25 -12.21
C ASP A 189 18.35 5.72 -12.22
N PRO A 190 18.94 5.16 -13.29
CA PRO A 190 19.14 3.73 -13.43
C PRO A 190 20.14 3.14 -12.43
#